data_c62e341bb4acc7c286b89625990a9407
#
_entry.id   c62e341bb4acc7c286b89625990a9407
#
_cell.length_a   1.000
_cell.length_b   1.000
_cell.length_c   1.000
_cell.angle_alpha   90.00
_cell.angle_beta   90.00
_cell.angle_gamma   90.00
#
_symmetry.space_group_name_H-M   'P 1'
#
loop_
_entity.id
_entity.type
_entity.pdbx_description
1 polymer ?
#
loop_
_entity_poly.entity_id
_entity_poly.type
_entity_poly.pdbx_seq_one_letter_code
_entity_poly.pdbx_strand_id
1 'polypeptide(L)'
;MTTEELIAARRAEPWREALRKSKKNKERADIPRVKMNELDPEYRSRTRLEEVNLGLTKEQAMQEAERCLDCPNPTCMQGCPVNINIPTFIKNIERGEFLEAAKTLKETSALPAVCGRVCPQEKQCESKCIHLKMGKEAVAIGYLERFAADYERESGNISVPEIAEKNGIKIAVVGSGPAGLSFAGDMAKRGYDVTVFEALHEIGGVLKYGIPEFRLPNKIVDVEIDGLRKMGVRFEKDCIVGKTISYDDLHADGFKGVFVASGAGLPNFMNIPGENFVGVMSSNEYLTRVNLMDAANPESDTPVLQGKRVAVIGGGNTAMDSVRTARRLGAERAMIVYRRSEEEMPARLEEVKHAKEEGVEFMTLHNPIEYIGDERGRVKQMRLQKMELGEADASGRRRPVPIEGAIETIDVDEVIVSVGVSPNPLIPRAFGGLEVSKKGTIVVEEDSMRSALGDVYAGGDIVRGGATVILAMGDGRKAAAAMDADLRG
;
A
#
# COMPACT_ATOMS: atom_id res chain seq x y z
N MET A 1 -0.57 -24.81 -19.37
CA MET A 1 -0.65 -23.59 -20.19
C MET A 1 0.17 -22.52 -19.49
N THR A 2 1.15 -21.94 -20.16
CA THR A 2 1.91 -20.82 -19.61
C THR A 2 1.05 -19.56 -19.50
N THR A 3 1.51 -18.57 -18.74
CA THR A 3 0.83 -17.26 -18.66
C THR A 3 0.67 -16.60 -20.03
N GLU A 4 1.68 -16.74 -20.89
CA GLU A 4 1.66 -16.19 -22.28
C GLU A 4 0.64 -16.90 -23.15
N GLU A 5 0.56 -18.22 -23.08
CA GLU A 5 -0.45 -19.02 -23.79
C GLU A 5 -1.86 -18.68 -23.35
N LEU A 6 -2.07 -18.48 -22.05
CA LEU A 6 -3.37 -18.07 -21.50
C LEU A 6 -3.80 -16.68 -21.99
N ILE A 7 -2.85 -15.72 -21.99
CA ILE A 7 -3.08 -14.37 -22.51
C ILE A 7 -3.47 -14.44 -23.99
N ALA A 8 -2.72 -15.19 -24.79
CA ALA A 8 -2.96 -15.35 -26.21
C ALA A 8 -4.34 -16.02 -26.47
N ALA A 9 -4.66 -17.09 -25.76
CA ALA A 9 -5.95 -17.80 -25.90
C ALA A 9 -7.13 -16.86 -25.55
N ARG A 10 -7.09 -16.18 -24.42
CA ARG A 10 -8.13 -15.21 -24.04
C ARG A 10 -8.23 -14.03 -25.01
N ARG A 11 -7.11 -13.58 -25.59
CA ARG A 11 -7.10 -12.52 -26.58
C ARG A 11 -7.74 -12.94 -27.90
N ALA A 12 -7.70 -14.23 -28.24
CA ALA A 12 -8.27 -14.82 -29.44
C ALA A 12 -9.78 -15.10 -29.34
N GLU A 13 -10.41 -14.90 -28.19
CA GLU A 13 -11.86 -15.10 -28.03
C GLU A 13 -12.65 -14.22 -29.02
N PRO A 14 -13.72 -14.77 -29.67
CA PRO A 14 -14.44 -14.06 -30.74
C PRO A 14 -15.01 -12.70 -30.34
N TRP A 15 -15.58 -12.60 -29.12
CA TRP A 15 -16.11 -11.34 -28.61
C TRP A 15 -15.02 -10.27 -28.47
N ARG A 16 -13.82 -10.67 -28.06
CA ARG A 16 -12.69 -9.77 -27.82
C ARG A 16 -12.06 -9.32 -29.15
N GLU A 17 -12.04 -10.23 -30.13
CA GLU A 17 -11.63 -9.88 -31.49
C GLU A 17 -12.65 -8.90 -32.12
N ALA A 18 -13.94 -9.09 -31.92
CA ALA A 18 -14.97 -8.17 -32.36
C ALA A 18 -14.79 -6.77 -31.77
N LEU A 19 -14.51 -6.65 -30.47
CA LEU A 19 -14.22 -5.37 -29.83
C LEU A 19 -12.99 -4.68 -30.45
N ARG A 20 -11.91 -5.42 -30.76
CA ARG A 20 -10.73 -4.83 -31.43
C ARG A 20 -11.05 -4.32 -32.83
N LYS A 21 -11.93 -5.00 -33.55
CA LYS A 21 -12.32 -4.61 -34.92
C LYS A 21 -13.33 -3.46 -34.95
N SER A 22 -14.09 -3.23 -33.86
CA SER A 22 -15.13 -2.20 -33.83
C SER A 22 -14.59 -0.78 -33.92
N LYS A 23 -13.33 -0.55 -33.47
CA LYS A 23 -12.70 0.77 -33.45
C LYS A 23 -11.19 0.64 -33.68
N LYS A 24 -10.61 1.51 -34.52
CA LYS A 24 -9.18 1.51 -34.80
C LYS A 24 -8.36 1.95 -33.59
N ASN A 25 -7.12 1.48 -33.47
CA ASN A 25 -6.22 1.83 -32.37
C ASN A 25 -6.00 3.34 -32.22
N LYS A 26 -5.93 4.09 -33.33
CA LYS A 26 -5.82 5.55 -33.30
C LYS A 26 -7.05 6.20 -32.67
N GLU A 27 -8.24 5.75 -33.03
CA GLU A 27 -9.50 6.27 -32.51
C GLU A 27 -9.62 5.98 -31.01
N ARG A 28 -9.19 4.78 -30.54
CA ARG A 28 -9.11 4.43 -29.12
C ARG A 28 -8.13 5.32 -28.37
N ALA A 29 -6.96 5.56 -28.95
CA ALA A 29 -5.91 6.39 -28.33
C ALA A 29 -6.27 7.88 -28.28
N ASP A 30 -7.19 8.34 -29.12
CA ASP A 30 -7.66 9.73 -29.15
C ASP A 30 -8.82 9.99 -28.15
N ILE A 31 -9.41 8.94 -27.54
CA ILE A 31 -10.39 9.11 -26.45
C ILE A 31 -9.67 9.76 -25.25
N PRO A 32 -10.17 10.86 -24.70
CA PRO A 32 -9.56 11.50 -23.53
C PRO A 32 -9.65 10.59 -22.30
N ARG A 33 -8.60 10.63 -21.45
CA ARG A 33 -8.57 9.90 -20.18
C ARG A 33 -9.69 10.43 -19.27
N VAL A 34 -10.43 9.51 -18.69
CA VAL A 34 -11.48 9.83 -17.72
C VAL A 34 -10.84 10.34 -16.42
N LYS A 35 -11.43 11.38 -15.85
CA LYS A 35 -11.04 11.90 -14.53
C LYS A 35 -11.78 11.16 -13.43
N MET A 36 -11.10 10.93 -12.30
CA MET A 36 -11.72 10.42 -11.09
C MET A 36 -12.76 11.41 -10.57
N ASN A 37 -13.92 10.91 -10.16
CA ASN A 37 -14.88 11.72 -9.42
C ASN A 37 -14.36 11.89 -7.99
N GLU A 38 -14.27 13.09 -7.51
CA GLU A 38 -13.68 13.44 -6.21
C GLU A 38 -14.63 14.34 -5.42
N LEU A 39 -14.59 14.28 -4.10
CA LEU A 39 -15.23 15.24 -3.23
C LEU A 39 -14.60 16.63 -3.40
N ASP A 40 -15.41 17.68 -3.25
CA ASP A 40 -14.94 19.06 -3.27
C ASP A 40 -13.80 19.27 -2.26
N PRO A 41 -12.67 19.95 -2.63
CA PRO A 41 -11.49 20.09 -1.78
C PRO A 41 -11.76 20.78 -0.44
N GLU A 42 -12.58 21.83 -0.39
CA GLU A 42 -12.90 22.52 0.84
C GLU A 42 -13.76 21.65 1.76
N TYR A 43 -14.75 20.97 1.20
CA TYR A 43 -15.61 20.03 1.92
C TYR A 43 -14.78 18.86 2.48
N ARG A 44 -14.02 18.16 1.64
CA ARG A 44 -13.26 16.95 2.03
C ARG A 44 -12.16 17.23 3.04
N SER A 45 -11.61 18.46 3.08
CA SER A 45 -10.61 18.86 4.08
C SER A 45 -11.17 18.96 5.50
N ARG A 46 -12.50 18.96 5.66
CA ARG A 46 -13.22 19.07 6.94
C ARG A 46 -13.92 17.77 7.35
N THR A 47 -14.05 16.81 6.43
CA THR A 47 -14.66 15.50 6.74
C THR A 47 -13.58 14.54 7.23
N ARG A 48 -13.86 13.76 8.30
CA ARG A 48 -12.86 12.89 8.92
C ARG A 48 -12.78 11.52 8.26
N LEU A 49 -13.92 10.96 7.84
CA LEU A 49 -14.09 9.55 7.49
C LEU A 49 -14.59 9.32 6.05
N GLU A 50 -14.89 10.39 5.30
CA GLU A 50 -15.39 10.24 3.93
C GLU A 50 -14.25 10.00 2.94
N GLU A 51 -14.41 8.97 2.12
CA GLU A 51 -13.47 8.66 1.05
C GLU A 51 -13.44 9.79 0.02
N VAL A 52 -12.26 10.30 -0.30
CA VAL A 52 -12.06 11.44 -1.22
C VAL A 52 -12.45 11.10 -2.64
N ASN A 53 -11.98 9.95 -3.13
CA ASN A 53 -12.29 9.46 -4.46
C ASN A 53 -13.63 8.73 -4.46
N LEU A 54 -14.54 9.12 -5.35
CA LEU A 54 -15.89 8.55 -5.43
C LEU A 54 -16.02 7.40 -6.43
N GLY A 55 -14.94 7.07 -7.16
CA GLY A 55 -14.97 6.05 -8.21
C GLY A 55 -15.52 6.56 -9.53
N LEU A 56 -15.69 5.67 -10.49
CA LEU A 56 -16.24 5.93 -11.81
C LEU A 56 -17.69 5.44 -11.91
N THR A 57 -18.51 6.12 -12.73
CA THR A 57 -19.78 5.55 -13.17
C THR A 57 -19.54 4.41 -14.18
N LYS A 58 -20.57 3.61 -14.47
CA LYS A 58 -20.50 2.54 -15.49
C LYS A 58 -20.08 3.08 -16.84
N GLU A 59 -20.67 4.21 -17.25
CA GLU A 59 -20.40 4.87 -18.52
C GLU A 59 -18.95 5.37 -18.59
N GLN A 60 -18.47 6.01 -17.53
CA GLN A 60 -17.10 6.46 -17.43
C GLN A 60 -16.10 5.29 -17.47
N ALA A 61 -16.41 4.20 -16.76
CA ALA A 61 -15.56 3.01 -16.75
C ALA A 61 -15.50 2.34 -18.13
N MET A 62 -16.63 2.21 -18.81
CA MET A 62 -16.67 1.66 -20.18
C MET A 62 -15.93 2.56 -21.17
N GLN A 63 -16.09 3.89 -21.08
CA GLN A 63 -15.36 4.86 -21.91
C GLN A 63 -13.85 4.76 -21.68
N GLU A 64 -13.40 4.67 -20.45
CA GLU A 64 -11.96 4.51 -20.13
C GLU A 64 -11.42 3.15 -20.60
N ALA A 65 -12.22 2.08 -20.43
CA ALA A 65 -11.85 0.73 -20.88
C ALA A 65 -11.71 0.65 -22.40
N GLU A 66 -12.50 1.41 -23.16
CA GLU A 66 -12.43 1.48 -24.62
C GLU A 66 -11.08 2.01 -25.11
N ARG A 67 -10.37 2.83 -24.30
CA ARG A 67 -9.03 3.32 -24.62
C ARG A 67 -7.99 2.20 -24.74
N CYS A 68 -8.17 1.10 -24.03
CA CYS A 68 -7.22 -0.01 -24.06
C CYS A 68 -7.09 -0.64 -25.46
N LEU A 69 -5.86 -0.69 -26.00
CA LEU A 69 -5.56 -1.22 -27.33
C LEU A 69 -5.52 -2.76 -27.38
N ASP A 70 -5.68 -3.43 -26.25
CA ASP A 70 -5.60 -4.90 -26.17
C ASP A 70 -4.32 -5.46 -26.80
N CYS A 71 -3.16 -4.97 -26.34
CA CYS A 71 -1.85 -5.27 -26.91
C CYS A 71 -1.57 -6.78 -26.92
N PRO A 72 -0.93 -7.34 -27.96
CA PRO A 72 -0.50 -8.74 -27.98
C PRO A 72 0.56 -9.03 -26.90
N ASN A 73 1.45 -8.09 -26.63
CA ASN A 73 2.46 -8.13 -25.57
C ASN A 73 2.16 -6.99 -24.58
N PRO A 74 1.32 -7.21 -23.57
CA PRO A 74 0.84 -6.17 -22.69
C PRO A 74 1.89 -5.79 -21.65
N THR A 75 2.73 -4.81 -21.95
CA THR A 75 3.80 -4.32 -21.05
C THR A 75 3.28 -3.80 -19.72
N CYS A 76 2.01 -3.37 -19.63
CA CYS A 76 1.38 -2.98 -18.38
C CYS A 76 1.37 -4.11 -17.34
N MET A 77 1.25 -5.38 -17.76
CA MET A 77 1.32 -6.53 -16.86
C MET A 77 2.71 -6.66 -16.22
N GLN A 78 3.78 -6.35 -16.93
CA GLN A 78 5.15 -6.35 -16.40
C GLN A 78 5.37 -5.29 -15.31
N GLY A 79 4.53 -4.26 -15.31
CA GLY A 79 4.52 -3.23 -14.27
C GLY A 79 3.69 -3.61 -13.04
N CYS A 80 3.00 -4.75 -13.04
CA CYS A 80 2.18 -5.22 -11.93
C CYS A 80 2.89 -6.34 -11.15
N PRO A 81 3.30 -6.13 -9.90
CA PRO A 81 4.02 -7.13 -9.09
C PRO A 81 3.26 -8.45 -8.86
N VAL A 82 1.92 -8.42 -8.96
CA VAL A 82 1.08 -9.62 -8.84
C VAL A 82 0.61 -10.16 -10.20
N ASN A 83 1.09 -9.56 -11.30
CA ASN A 83 0.87 -10.00 -12.67
C ASN A 83 -0.62 -10.15 -13.05
N ILE A 84 -1.44 -9.14 -12.72
CA ILE A 84 -2.86 -9.09 -13.11
C ILE A 84 -2.98 -9.14 -14.64
N ASN A 85 -3.93 -9.94 -15.16
CA ASN A 85 -4.24 -9.94 -16.58
C ASN A 85 -5.03 -8.67 -16.97
N ILE A 86 -4.28 -7.56 -17.03
CA ILE A 86 -4.82 -6.21 -17.20
C ILE A 86 -5.68 -6.08 -18.46
N PRO A 87 -5.25 -6.50 -19.65
CA PRO A 87 -6.09 -6.35 -20.84
C PRO A 87 -7.41 -7.14 -20.75
N THR A 88 -7.42 -8.30 -20.08
CA THR A 88 -8.63 -9.12 -19.97
C THR A 88 -9.68 -8.47 -19.10
N PHE A 89 -9.30 -7.99 -17.90
CA PHE A 89 -10.29 -7.33 -17.04
C PHE A 89 -10.81 -6.02 -17.66
N ILE A 90 -9.94 -5.24 -18.32
CA ILE A 90 -10.35 -4.01 -19.00
C ILE A 90 -11.32 -4.30 -20.16
N LYS A 91 -11.06 -5.33 -20.96
CA LYS A 91 -11.97 -5.70 -22.06
C LYS A 91 -13.31 -6.25 -21.57
N ASN A 92 -13.33 -6.90 -20.39
CA ASN A 92 -14.58 -7.25 -19.73
C ASN A 92 -15.37 -6.01 -19.31
N ILE A 93 -14.71 -4.96 -18.80
CA ILE A 93 -15.38 -3.68 -18.49
C ILE A 93 -15.92 -3.03 -19.77
N GLU A 94 -15.14 -3.00 -20.86
CA GLU A 94 -15.56 -2.40 -22.14
C GLU A 94 -16.86 -3.02 -22.68
N ARG A 95 -17.07 -4.32 -22.49
CA ARG A 95 -18.29 -5.01 -22.95
C ARG A 95 -19.41 -5.06 -21.90
N GLY A 96 -19.25 -4.41 -20.73
CA GLY A 96 -20.24 -4.37 -19.67
C GLY A 96 -20.25 -5.56 -18.72
N GLU A 97 -19.32 -6.50 -18.85
CA GLU A 97 -19.21 -7.71 -18.00
C GLU A 97 -18.37 -7.42 -16.75
N PHE A 98 -18.89 -6.58 -15.87
CA PHE A 98 -18.13 -6.04 -14.73
C PHE A 98 -17.78 -7.11 -13.69
N LEU A 99 -18.66 -8.12 -13.47
CA LEU A 99 -18.37 -9.24 -12.57
C LEU A 99 -17.25 -10.14 -13.10
N GLU A 100 -17.19 -10.36 -14.43
CA GLU A 100 -16.10 -11.11 -15.06
C GLU A 100 -14.78 -10.33 -15.00
N ALA A 101 -14.84 -8.99 -15.01
CA ALA A 101 -13.66 -8.15 -14.76
C ALA A 101 -13.14 -8.37 -13.33
N ALA A 102 -14.02 -8.32 -12.32
CA ALA A 102 -13.65 -8.56 -10.91
C ALA A 102 -13.07 -9.98 -10.70
N LYS A 103 -13.67 -10.98 -11.31
CA LYS A 103 -13.17 -12.37 -11.30
C LYS A 103 -11.74 -12.47 -11.86
N THR A 104 -11.50 -11.80 -13.01
CA THR A 104 -10.17 -11.75 -13.62
C THR A 104 -9.12 -11.10 -12.69
N LEU A 105 -9.48 -10.05 -11.96
CA LEU A 105 -8.58 -9.43 -10.96
C LEU A 105 -8.22 -10.43 -9.85
N LYS A 106 -9.19 -11.16 -9.32
CA LYS A 106 -9.02 -12.13 -8.23
C LYS A 106 -8.24 -13.39 -8.59
N GLU A 107 -7.97 -13.64 -9.87
CA GLU A 107 -7.10 -14.75 -10.27
C GLU A 107 -5.70 -14.62 -9.65
N THR A 108 -5.19 -13.40 -9.59
CA THR A 108 -3.82 -13.13 -9.11
C THR A 108 -3.74 -12.08 -8.01
N SER A 109 -4.78 -11.29 -7.76
CA SER A 109 -4.83 -10.30 -6.67
C SER A 109 -5.77 -10.77 -5.56
N ALA A 110 -5.27 -10.81 -4.33
CA ALA A 110 -6.09 -11.09 -3.15
C ALA A 110 -6.83 -9.84 -2.64
N LEU A 111 -6.42 -8.64 -3.05
CA LEU A 111 -6.89 -7.35 -2.51
C LEU A 111 -7.16 -6.32 -3.63
N PRO A 112 -7.97 -6.63 -4.65
CA PRO A 112 -8.14 -5.72 -5.80
C PRO A 112 -8.78 -4.39 -5.42
N ALA A 113 -9.74 -4.35 -4.49
CA ALA A 113 -10.36 -3.10 -4.04
C ALA A 113 -9.38 -2.18 -3.30
N VAL A 114 -8.40 -2.75 -2.58
CA VAL A 114 -7.29 -2.03 -1.96
C VAL A 114 -6.33 -1.51 -3.02
N CYS A 115 -5.88 -2.38 -3.92
CA CYS A 115 -4.89 -2.04 -4.96
C CYS A 115 -5.37 -0.90 -5.88
N GLY A 116 -6.63 -0.94 -6.30
CA GLY A 116 -7.24 0.12 -7.10
C GLY A 116 -7.24 1.50 -6.43
N ARG A 117 -7.16 1.54 -5.07
CA ARG A 117 -7.11 2.78 -4.29
C ARG A 117 -5.69 3.26 -3.97
N VAL A 118 -4.77 2.34 -3.62
CA VAL A 118 -3.50 2.73 -2.98
C VAL A 118 -2.24 2.47 -3.81
N CYS A 119 -2.31 1.68 -4.89
CA CYS A 119 -1.16 1.46 -5.77
C CYS A 119 -0.68 2.76 -6.40
N PRO A 120 0.63 3.02 -6.48
CA PRO A 120 1.18 4.12 -7.28
C PRO A 120 1.22 3.71 -8.77
N GLN A 121 0.03 3.62 -9.39
CA GLN A 121 -0.14 3.08 -10.75
C GLN A 121 0.70 3.84 -11.76
N GLU A 122 0.87 5.17 -11.57
CA GLU A 122 1.69 6.04 -12.40
C GLU A 122 3.18 5.66 -12.43
N LYS A 123 3.64 4.90 -11.41
CA LYS A 123 5.02 4.36 -11.32
C LYS A 123 5.09 2.87 -11.64
N GLN A 124 3.96 2.20 -11.82
CA GLN A 124 3.83 0.74 -12.01
C GLN A 124 3.16 0.40 -13.34
N CYS A 125 1.96 -0.18 -13.33
CA CYS A 125 1.27 -0.66 -14.53
C CYS A 125 1.01 0.45 -15.56
N GLU A 126 0.57 1.63 -15.14
CA GLU A 126 0.30 2.76 -16.04
C GLU A 126 1.58 3.32 -16.66
N SER A 127 2.72 3.32 -15.94
CA SER A 127 4.02 3.74 -16.49
C SER A 127 4.50 2.89 -17.66
N LYS A 128 3.95 1.69 -17.82
CA LYS A 128 4.27 0.76 -18.91
C LYS A 128 3.23 0.75 -20.03
N CYS A 129 2.18 1.57 -19.92
CA CYS A 129 1.15 1.64 -20.95
C CYS A 129 1.71 2.13 -22.28
N ILE A 130 1.33 1.44 -23.39
CA ILE A 130 1.77 1.79 -24.74
C ILE A 130 1.37 3.21 -25.16
N HIS A 131 0.28 3.75 -24.60
CA HIS A 131 -0.18 5.11 -24.85
C HIS A 131 0.90 6.17 -24.59
N LEU A 132 1.74 5.95 -23.57
CA LEU A 132 2.84 6.89 -23.25
C LEU A 132 3.85 6.99 -24.39
N LYS A 133 4.11 5.88 -25.12
CA LYS A 133 4.99 5.88 -26.30
C LYS A 133 4.37 6.62 -27.51
N MET A 134 3.06 6.84 -27.47
CA MET A 134 2.31 7.59 -28.47
C MET A 134 2.12 9.05 -28.07
N GLY A 135 2.74 9.52 -26.99
CA GLY A 135 2.55 10.86 -26.44
C GLY A 135 1.16 11.11 -25.87
N LYS A 136 0.44 10.06 -25.46
CA LYS A 136 -0.90 10.10 -24.88
C LYS A 136 -0.87 9.70 -23.42
N GLU A 137 -1.88 10.12 -22.64
CA GLU A 137 -2.04 9.65 -21.27
C GLU A 137 -2.29 8.15 -21.22
N ALA A 138 -1.68 7.45 -20.25
CA ALA A 138 -1.92 6.04 -19.99
C ALA A 138 -3.43 5.74 -19.79
N VAL A 139 -3.85 4.51 -20.04
CA VAL A 139 -5.16 4.04 -19.57
C VAL A 139 -5.20 4.06 -18.04
N ALA A 140 -6.29 4.54 -17.45
CA ALA A 140 -6.48 4.64 -15.99
C ALA A 140 -6.73 3.25 -15.37
N ILE A 141 -5.70 2.41 -15.39
CA ILE A 141 -5.78 0.99 -15.00
C ILE A 141 -6.25 0.85 -13.55
N GLY A 142 -5.71 1.66 -12.63
CA GLY A 142 -6.11 1.61 -11.23
C GLY A 142 -7.55 2.06 -10.99
N TYR A 143 -8.04 3.05 -11.74
CA TYR A 143 -9.45 3.46 -11.64
C TYR A 143 -10.40 2.36 -12.11
N LEU A 144 -10.02 1.63 -13.16
CA LEU A 144 -10.79 0.50 -13.68
C LEU A 144 -10.72 -0.71 -12.74
N GLU A 145 -9.58 -0.98 -12.12
CA GLU A 145 -9.42 -2.02 -11.09
C GLU A 145 -10.34 -1.72 -9.90
N ARG A 146 -10.30 -0.49 -9.38
CA ARG A 146 -11.19 -0.04 -8.32
C ARG A 146 -12.66 -0.19 -8.72
N PHE A 147 -13.04 0.27 -9.92
CA PHE A 147 -14.41 0.20 -10.41
C PHE A 147 -14.94 -1.24 -10.42
N ALA A 148 -14.17 -2.20 -10.95
CA ALA A 148 -14.59 -3.59 -11.03
C ALA A 148 -14.78 -4.21 -9.63
N ALA A 149 -13.84 -3.95 -8.70
CA ALA A 149 -13.91 -4.44 -7.34
C ALA A 149 -15.08 -3.80 -6.54
N ASP A 150 -15.30 -2.51 -6.71
CA ASP A 150 -16.42 -1.79 -6.06
C ASP A 150 -17.76 -2.26 -6.62
N TYR A 151 -17.87 -2.45 -7.94
CA TYR A 151 -19.08 -2.97 -8.57
C TYR A 151 -19.46 -4.36 -8.05
N GLU A 152 -18.49 -5.27 -7.93
CA GLU A 152 -18.72 -6.60 -7.37
C GLU A 152 -19.22 -6.51 -5.93
N ARG A 153 -18.58 -5.72 -5.08
CA ARG A 153 -19.00 -5.52 -3.69
C ARG A 153 -20.42 -4.96 -3.59
N GLU A 154 -20.74 -3.92 -4.37
CA GLU A 154 -22.03 -3.23 -4.35
C GLU A 154 -23.16 -4.07 -4.92
N SER A 155 -22.84 -4.96 -5.86
CA SER A 155 -23.81 -5.91 -6.41
C SER A 155 -24.23 -7.01 -5.41
N GLY A 156 -23.45 -7.22 -4.34
CA GLY A 156 -23.61 -8.33 -3.40
C GLY A 156 -23.19 -9.70 -3.95
N ASN A 157 -22.80 -9.78 -5.22
CA ASN A 157 -22.39 -11.02 -5.89
C ASN A 157 -20.87 -11.23 -5.80
N ILE A 158 -20.35 -11.25 -4.58
CA ILE A 158 -18.91 -11.40 -4.35
C ILE A 158 -18.46 -12.81 -4.70
N SER A 159 -17.65 -12.94 -5.75
CA SER A 159 -17.07 -14.21 -6.16
C SER A 159 -16.00 -14.68 -5.16
N VAL A 160 -16.00 -15.97 -4.86
CA VAL A 160 -14.91 -16.64 -4.15
C VAL A 160 -14.11 -17.42 -5.19
N PRO A 161 -12.77 -17.28 -5.23
CA PRO A 161 -11.95 -18.07 -6.12
C PRO A 161 -12.11 -19.57 -5.90
N GLU A 162 -11.92 -20.35 -6.95
CA GLU A 162 -11.92 -21.81 -6.86
C GLU A 162 -10.80 -22.30 -5.94
N ILE A 163 -11.10 -23.25 -5.08
CA ILE A 163 -10.20 -23.81 -4.08
C ILE A 163 -9.95 -25.28 -4.44
N ALA A 164 -8.67 -25.65 -4.53
CA ALA A 164 -8.29 -27.05 -4.72
C ALA A 164 -8.71 -27.91 -3.51
N GLU A 165 -8.79 -29.23 -3.72
CA GLU A 165 -9.05 -30.17 -2.65
C GLU A 165 -8.07 -30.02 -1.49
N LYS A 166 -8.59 -30.07 -0.26
CA LYS A 166 -7.79 -29.91 0.95
C LYS A 166 -6.73 -31.00 1.07
N ASN A 167 -5.47 -30.59 1.25
CA ASN A 167 -4.34 -31.51 1.40
C ASN A 167 -3.97 -31.82 2.88
N GLY A 168 -4.64 -31.17 3.84
CA GLY A 168 -4.41 -31.36 5.28
C GLY A 168 -3.11 -30.78 5.83
N ILE A 169 -2.34 -30.06 5.01
CA ILE A 169 -1.07 -29.46 5.42
C ILE A 169 -1.35 -28.06 6.02
N LYS A 170 -0.90 -27.86 7.26
CA LYS A 170 -1.07 -26.60 7.99
C LYS A 170 0.08 -25.65 7.69
N ILE A 171 -0.24 -24.38 7.40
CA ILE A 171 0.72 -23.30 7.13
C ILE A 171 0.44 -22.13 8.08
N ALA A 172 1.49 -21.63 8.72
CA ALA A 172 1.43 -20.46 9.58
C ALA A 172 1.85 -19.19 8.81
N VAL A 173 1.12 -18.10 9.01
CA VAL A 173 1.45 -16.76 8.49
C VAL A 173 1.60 -15.83 9.67
N VAL A 174 2.71 -15.12 9.77
CA VAL A 174 3.03 -14.19 10.86
C VAL A 174 2.83 -12.76 10.36
N GLY A 175 1.71 -12.16 10.72
CA GLY A 175 1.29 -10.82 10.31
C GLY A 175 0.25 -10.83 9.19
N SER A 176 -0.79 -10.01 9.39
CA SER A 176 -1.94 -9.88 8.49
C SER A 176 -1.87 -8.67 7.55
N GLY A 177 -0.67 -8.13 7.33
CA GLY A 177 -0.45 -7.09 6.32
C GLY A 177 -0.59 -7.62 4.89
N PRO A 178 -0.42 -6.76 3.87
CA PRO A 178 -0.64 -7.13 2.47
C PRO A 178 0.11 -8.39 2.00
N ALA A 179 1.36 -8.57 2.44
CA ALA A 179 2.15 -9.77 2.11
C ALA A 179 1.51 -11.04 2.68
N GLY A 180 1.15 -11.00 3.97
CA GLY A 180 0.52 -12.14 4.66
C GLY A 180 -0.85 -12.50 4.07
N LEU A 181 -1.70 -11.51 3.79
CA LEU A 181 -3.01 -11.73 3.18
C LEU A 181 -2.90 -12.30 1.75
N SER A 182 -1.95 -11.80 0.94
CA SER A 182 -1.72 -12.30 -0.41
C SER A 182 -1.19 -13.74 -0.40
N PHE A 183 -0.22 -14.05 0.46
CA PHE A 183 0.29 -15.39 0.65
C PHE A 183 -0.81 -16.36 1.11
N ALA A 184 -1.58 -15.95 2.14
CA ALA A 184 -2.65 -16.77 2.69
C ALA A 184 -3.72 -17.11 1.64
N GLY A 185 -4.11 -16.14 0.81
CA GLY A 185 -5.05 -16.34 -0.28
C GLY A 185 -4.53 -17.33 -1.32
N ASP A 186 -3.27 -17.20 -1.73
CA ASP A 186 -2.70 -18.10 -2.73
C ASP A 186 -2.47 -19.53 -2.19
N MET A 187 -2.11 -19.70 -0.92
CA MET A 187 -2.01 -21.03 -0.28
C MET A 187 -3.39 -21.65 -0.06
N ALA A 188 -4.41 -20.87 0.34
CA ALA A 188 -5.76 -21.37 0.48
C ALA A 188 -6.34 -21.88 -0.86
N LYS A 189 -6.10 -21.16 -1.98
CA LYS A 189 -6.48 -21.64 -3.34
C LYS A 189 -5.86 -23.00 -3.67
N ARG A 190 -4.65 -23.29 -3.17
CA ARG A 190 -3.94 -24.56 -3.38
C ARG A 190 -4.36 -25.69 -2.43
N GLY A 191 -5.34 -25.45 -1.55
CA GLY A 191 -5.90 -26.45 -0.65
C GLY A 191 -5.19 -26.59 0.71
N TYR A 192 -4.27 -25.69 1.07
CA TYR A 192 -3.61 -25.69 2.38
C TYR A 192 -4.52 -25.18 3.49
N ASP A 193 -4.28 -25.63 4.73
CA ASP A 193 -4.94 -25.13 5.93
C ASP A 193 -4.11 -23.96 6.51
N VAL A 194 -4.53 -22.73 6.19
CA VAL A 194 -3.77 -21.52 6.53
C VAL A 194 -4.32 -20.88 7.80
N THR A 195 -3.41 -20.54 8.73
CA THR A 195 -3.70 -19.72 9.91
C THR A 195 -2.80 -18.49 9.90
N VAL A 196 -3.41 -17.32 9.96
CA VAL A 196 -2.74 -16.02 10.05
C VAL A 196 -2.75 -15.56 11.51
N PHE A 197 -1.58 -15.37 12.10
CA PHE A 197 -1.39 -14.84 13.44
C PHE A 197 -1.13 -13.34 13.36
N GLU A 198 -1.94 -12.54 14.00
CA GLU A 198 -1.85 -11.09 14.03
C GLU A 198 -1.61 -10.58 15.46
N ALA A 199 -0.60 -9.73 15.61
CA ALA A 199 -0.25 -9.17 16.92
C ALA A 199 -1.26 -8.12 17.41
N LEU A 200 -1.94 -7.43 16.50
CA LEU A 200 -2.92 -6.39 16.80
C LEU A 200 -4.34 -6.97 16.92
N HIS A 201 -5.25 -6.17 17.45
CA HIS A 201 -6.67 -6.53 17.62
C HIS A 201 -7.48 -6.44 16.31
N GLU A 202 -6.90 -5.90 15.22
CA GLU A 202 -7.50 -5.82 13.90
C GLU A 202 -6.63 -6.47 12.83
N ILE A 203 -7.29 -7.10 11.83
CA ILE A 203 -6.63 -7.74 10.70
C ILE A 203 -6.43 -6.70 9.59
N GLY A 204 -5.26 -6.70 8.95
CA GLY A 204 -4.96 -5.83 7.80
C GLY A 204 -3.61 -5.12 7.90
N GLY A 205 -2.98 -5.09 9.08
CA GLY A 205 -1.70 -4.40 9.27
C GLY A 205 -1.79 -2.94 8.84
N VAL A 206 -0.82 -2.47 8.04
CA VAL A 206 -0.75 -1.07 7.57
C VAL A 206 -2.00 -0.59 6.83
N LEU A 207 -2.80 -1.49 6.25
CA LEU A 207 -4.06 -1.14 5.60
C LEU A 207 -5.08 -0.55 6.58
N LYS A 208 -5.01 -0.98 7.85
CA LYS A 208 -5.90 -0.55 8.92
C LYS A 208 -5.28 0.53 9.82
N TYR A 209 -4.02 0.36 10.24
CA TYR A 209 -3.41 1.31 11.16
C TYR A 209 -2.75 2.50 10.48
N GLY A 210 -2.28 2.35 9.22
CA GLY A 210 -1.43 3.34 8.56
C GLY A 210 -2.14 4.17 7.50
N ILE A 211 -3.12 3.62 6.78
CA ILE A 211 -3.80 4.31 5.69
C ILE A 211 -5.14 4.87 6.18
N PRO A 212 -5.36 6.21 6.09
CA PRO A 212 -6.58 6.82 6.62
C PRO A 212 -7.86 6.44 5.85
N GLU A 213 -8.99 6.49 6.56
CA GLU A 213 -10.35 6.24 6.04
C GLU A 213 -10.68 7.04 4.78
N PHE A 214 -10.26 8.30 4.71
CA PHE A 214 -10.52 9.15 3.56
C PHE A 214 -9.79 8.71 2.28
N ARG A 215 -8.88 7.75 2.38
CA ARG A 215 -8.10 7.17 1.28
C ARG A 215 -8.40 5.69 1.07
N LEU A 216 -8.51 4.93 2.15
CA LEU A 216 -8.85 3.52 2.14
C LEU A 216 -9.80 3.20 3.30
N PRO A 217 -11.12 3.23 3.08
CA PRO A 217 -12.07 2.90 4.13
C PRO A 217 -11.87 1.50 4.70
N ASN A 218 -11.88 1.36 6.03
CA ASN A 218 -11.72 0.08 6.72
C ASN A 218 -12.71 -0.99 6.25
N LYS A 219 -13.96 -0.59 5.95
CA LYS A 219 -14.99 -1.48 5.39
C LYS A 219 -14.58 -2.16 4.08
N ILE A 220 -13.72 -1.52 3.28
CA ILE A 220 -13.20 -2.11 2.04
C ILE A 220 -12.21 -3.22 2.38
N VAL A 221 -11.31 -2.98 3.34
CA VAL A 221 -10.34 -3.97 3.81
C VAL A 221 -11.07 -5.17 4.43
N ASP A 222 -12.12 -4.93 5.21
CA ASP A 222 -12.92 -6.00 5.84
C ASP A 222 -13.57 -6.94 4.81
N VAL A 223 -14.10 -6.40 3.72
CA VAL A 223 -14.68 -7.23 2.64
C VAL A 223 -13.64 -8.15 1.99
N GLU A 224 -12.43 -7.65 1.77
CA GLU A 224 -11.35 -8.48 1.21
C GLU A 224 -10.92 -9.58 2.21
N ILE A 225 -10.82 -9.26 3.49
CA ILE A 225 -10.52 -10.23 4.56
C ILE A 225 -11.62 -11.29 4.66
N ASP A 226 -12.88 -10.88 4.57
CA ASP A 226 -14.03 -11.82 4.58
C ASP A 226 -14.00 -12.76 3.37
N GLY A 227 -13.52 -12.29 2.22
CA GLY A 227 -13.23 -13.15 1.07
C GLY A 227 -12.25 -14.26 1.43
N LEU A 228 -11.16 -13.95 2.12
CA LEU A 228 -10.17 -14.94 2.58
C LEU A 228 -10.74 -15.88 3.64
N ARG A 229 -11.58 -15.40 4.57
CA ARG A 229 -12.30 -16.24 5.53
C ARG A 229 -13.20 -17.26 4.83
N LYS A 230 -13.93 -16.84 3.80
CA LYS A 230 -14.76 -17.72 2.97
C LYS A 230 -13.95 -18.80 2.24
N MET A 231 -12.68 -18.53 1.95
CA MET A 231 -11.72 -19.49 1.42
C MET A 231 -11.16 -20.46 2.47
N GLY A 232 -11.53 -20.30 3.74
CA GLY A 232 -11.08 -21.15 4.86
C GLY A 232 -9.81 -20.68 5.57
N VAL A 233 -9.33 -19.46 5.31
CA VAL A 233 -8.23 -18.86 6.06
C VAL A 233 -8.70 -18.52 7.48
N ARG A 234 -7.97 -18.99 8.48
CA ARG A 234 -8.20 -18.66 9.90
C ARG A 234 -7.34 -17.48 10.31
N PHE A 235 -7.86 -16.65 11.21
CA PHE A 235 -7.18 -15.48 11.75
C PHE A 235 -7.19 -15.52 13.27
N GLU A 236 -6.01 -15.51 13.87
CA GLU A 236 -5.79 -15.46 15.31
C GLU A 236 -5.24 -14.07 15.66
N LYS A 237 -6.09 -13.22 16.25
CA LYS A 237 -5.75 -11.86 16.68
C LYS A 237 -5.13 -11.87 18.07
N ASP A 238 -4.50 -10.74 18.46
CA ASP A 238 -3.85 -10.56 19.75
C ASP A 238 -2.80 -11.63 20.06
N CYS A 239 -2.22 -12.22 19.02
CA CYS A 239 -1.23 -13.28 19.09
C CYS A 239 0.13 -12.81 18.56
N ILE A 240 1.07 -12.57 19.49
CA ILE A 240 2.42 -12.11 19.17
C ILE A 240 3.33 -13.33 19.00
N VAL A 241 3.55 -13.76 17.77
CA VAL A 241 4.51 -14.83 17.48
C VAL A 241 5.92 -14.42 17.94
N GLY A 242 6.60 -15.33 18.61
CA GLY A 242 7.86 -15.06 19.33
C GLY A 242 7.68 -14.55 20.75
N LYS A 243 6.43 -14.41 21.24
CA LYS A 243 6.07 -14.09 22.62
C LYS A 243 4.93 -14.97 23.15
N THR A 244 3.75 -14.89 22.50
CA THR A 244 2.57 -15.67 22.88
C THR A 244 2.68 -17.12 22.42
N ILE A 245 3.21 -17.32 21.23
CA ILE A 245 3.49 -18.63 20.63
C ILE A 245 4.91 -18.58 20.07
N SER A 246 5.71 -19.60 20.35
CA SER A 246 7.09 -19.71 19.86
C SER A 246 7.15 -20.38 18.47
N TYR A 247 8.33 -20.38 17.85
CA TYR A 247 8.60 -21.13 16.63
C TYR A 247 8.45 -22.65 16.84
N ASP A 248 8.92 -23.15 17.98
CA ASP A 248 8.80 -24.57 18.33
C ASP A 248 7.34 -24.98 18.59
N ASP A 249 6.53 -24.09 19.20
CA ASP A 249 5.10 -24.33 19.39
C ASP A 249 4.36 -24.45 18.05
N LEU A 250 4.71 -23.63 17.04
CA LEU A 250 4.14 -23.76 15.69
C LEU A 250 4.41 -25.15 15.11
N HIS A 251 5.62 -25.67 15.26
CA HIS A 251 5.95 -27.03 14.81
C HIS A 251 5.21 -28.11 15.62
N ALA A 252 5.12 -27.95 16.94
CA ALA A 252 4.39 -28.87 17.81
C ALA A 252 2.89 -28.91 17.45
N ASP A 253 2.31 -27.80 17.02
CA ASP A 253 0.93 -27.69 16.53
C ASP A 253 0.75 -28.24 15.11
N GLY A 254 1.83 -28.71 14.47
CA GLY A 254 1.83 -29.40 13.19
C GLY A 254 1.92 -28.51 11.96
N PHE A 255 2.27 -27.24 12.09
CA PHE A 255 2.56 -26.38 10.95
C PHE A 255 3.82 -26.86 10.23
N LYS A 256 3.77 -26.92 8.90
CA LYS A 256 4.85 -27.45 8.04
C LYS A 256 5.65 -26.35 7.32
N GLY A 257 5.15 -25.14 7.33
CA GLY A 257 5.83 -23.98 6.78
C GLY A 257 5.35 -22.71 7.47
N VAL A 258 6.22 -21.71 7.53
CA VAL A 258 5.96 -20.41 8.16
C VAL A 258 6.26 -19.30 7.16
N PHE A 259 5.32 -18.41 6.94
CA PHE A 259 5.55 -17.17 6.18
C PHE A 259 5.59 -15.97 7.11
N VAL A 260 6.73 -15.28 7.17
CA VAL A 260 6.94 -14.09 8.00
C VAL A 260 6.63 -12.83 7.20
N ALA A 261 5.57 -12.14 7.59
CA ALA A 261 5.07 -10.90 6.99
C ALA A 261 4.82 -9.81 8.04
N SER A 262 5.67 -9.75 9.07
CA SER A 262 5.51 -8.87 10.23
C SER A 262 5.74 -7.38 9.96
N GLY A 263 6.07 -7.02 8.71
CA GLY A 263 6.20 -5.64 8.27
C GLY A 263 7.41 -4.88 8.84
N ALA A 264 7.34 -3.56 8.78
CA ALA A 264 8.31 -2.63 9.36
C ALA A 264 7.54 -1.54 10.13
N GLY A 265 7.44 -1.70 11.44
CA GLY A 265 6.60 -0.84 12.30
C GLY A 265 7.39 0.06 13.25
N LEU A 266 8.73 -0.06 13.32
CA LEU A 266 9.54 0.81 14.18
C LEU A 266 9.85 2.13 13.47
N PRO A 267 9.38 3.27 13.97
CA PRO A 267 9.62 4.55 13.33
C PRO A 267 11.10 4.97 13.44
N ASN A 268 11.60 5.59 12.40
CA ASN A 268 12.88 6.28 12.44
C ASN A 268 12.66 7.73 12.88
N PHE A 269 13.64 8.27 13.63
CA PHE A 269 13.69 9.66 14.07
C PHE A 269 14.87 10.38 13.43
N MET A 270 14.89 11.71 13.53
CA MET A 270 15.94 12.56 12.96
C MET A 270 17.22 12.50 13.77
N ASN A 271 17.15 12.12 15.06
CA ASN A 271 18.24 12.17 16.05
C ASN A 271 18.78 13.60 16.24
N ILE A 272 17.88 14.56 16.36
CA ILE A 272 18.16 15.96 16.60
C ILE A 272 17.68 16.40 18.00
N PRO A 273 18.22 17.50 18.55
CA PRO A 273 17.75 18.02 19.85
C PRO A 273 16.25 18.30 19.86
N GLY A 274 15.59 17.95 20.96
CA GLY A 274 14.18 18.26 21.20
C GLY A 274 13.18 17.22 20.67
N GLU A 275 13.60 16.09 20.09
CA GLU A 275 12.68 15.03 19.62
C GLU A 275 11.85 14.37 20.72
N ASN A 276 12.21 14.58 21.99
CA ASN A 276 11.50 14.05 23.15
C ASN A 276 10.50 15.06 23.78
N PHE A 277 10.31 16.22 23.18
CA PHE A 277 9.27 17.15 23.64
C PHE A 277 7.87 16.62 23.42
N VAL A 278 6.96 16.97 24.32
CA VAL A 278 5.53 16.71 24.12
C VAL A 278 5.06 17.45 22.86
N GLY A 279 4.37 16.75 21.98
CA GLY A 279 3.96 17.27 20.67
C GLY A 279 4.89 16.88 19.53
N VAL A 280 5.98 16.14 19.81
CA VAL A 280 6.79 15.48 18.78
C VAL A 280 6.48 13.99 18.81
N MET A 281 6.01 13.44 17.70
CA MET A 281 5.67 12.02 17.60
C MET A 281 5.97 11.46 16.21
N SER A 282 6.01 10.14 16.08
CA SER A 282 6.13 9.51 14.76
C SER A 282 4.80 9.47 14.03
N SER A 283 4.84 9.44 12.69
CA SER A 283 3.65 9.22 11.87
C SER A 283 2.99 7.87 12.16
N ASN A 284 3.76 6.83 12.49
CA ASN A 284 3.20 5.53 12.89
C ASN A 284 2.33 5.64 14.13
N GLU A 285 2.82 6.31 15.18
CA GLU A 285 2.04 6.54 16.39
C GLU A 285 0.80 7.38 16.10
N TYR A 286 0.97 8.51 15.40
CA TYR A 286 -0.11 9.42 15.05
C TYR A 286 -1.22 8.72 14.27
N LEU A 287 -0.88 8.05 13.17
CA LEU A 287 -1.85 7.36 12.31
C LEU A 287 -2.46 6.14 13.01
N THR A 288 -1.71 5.39 13.81
CA THR A 288 -2.26 4.27 14.58
C THR A 288 -3.32 4.75 15.57
N ARG A 289 -3.08 5.86 16.28
CA ARG A 289 -4.08 6.45 17.18
C ARG A 289 -5.35 6.86 16.43
N VAL A 290 -5.18 7.51 15.28
CA VAL A 290 -6.32 8.03 14.50
C VAL A 290 -7.09 6.93 13.80
N ASN A 291 -6.41 6.01 13.11
CA ASN A 291 -7.05 5.01 12.25
C ASN A 291 -7.47 3.74 12.99
N LEU A 292 -6.55 3.16 13.80
CA LEU A 292 -6.78 1.88 14.47
C LEU A 292 -7.48 2.05 15.81
N MET A 293 -7.17 3.13 16.53
CA MET A 293 -7.68 3.40 17.88
C MET A 293 -8.77 4.47 17.89
N ASP A 294 -9.31 4.82 16.74
CA ASP A 294 -10.46 5.72 16.52
C ASP A 294 -10.33 7.12 17.17
N ALA A 295 -9.11 7.63 17.35
CA ALA A 295 -8.87 8.91 18.01
C ALA A 295 -9.42 10.13 17.24
N ALA A 296 -9.81 9.97 15.97
CA ALA A 296 -10.52 11.00 15.22
C ALA A 296 -11.97 11.17 15.67
N ASN A 297 -12.58 10.17 16.30
CA ASN A 297 -13.92 10.20 16.82
C ASN A 297 -13.92 10.95 18.17
N PRO A 298 -14.74 12.01 18.35
CA PRO A 298 -14.83 12.74 19.62
C PRO A 298 -15.29 11.91 20.82
N GLU A 299 -15.97 10.79 20.56
CA GLU A 299 -16.45 9.86 21.59
C GLU A 299 -15.39 8.80 21.97
N SER A 300 -14.22 8.77 21.31
CA SER A 300 -13.16 7.81 21.59
C SER A 300 -12.37 8.20 22.83
N ASP A 301 -12.04 7.20 23.66
CA ASP A 301 -11.16 7.37 24.82
C ASP A 301 -9.69 7.53 24.44
N THR A 302 -9.33 7.32 23.17
CA THR A 302 -7.94 7.42 22.71
C THR A 302 -7.57 8.89 22.51
N PRO A 303 -6.58 9.44 23.26
CA PRO A 303 -6.17 10.81 23.09
C PRO A 303 -5.32 10.98 21.82
N VAL A 304 -5.57 12.06 21.08
CA VAL A 304 -4.69 12.55 20.01
C VAL A 304 -4.48 14.05 20.18
N LEU A 305 -3.24 14.50 20.00
CA LEU A 305 -2.96 15.93 20.00
C LEU A 305 -3.56 16.54 18.73
N GLN A 306 -4.15 17.73 18.87
CA GLN A 306 -4.71 18.52 17.78
C GLN A 306 -4.01 19.89 17.75
N GLY A 307 -2.80 19.90 17.21
CA GLY A 307 -2.02 21.12 17.06
C GLY A 307 -2.67 22.08 16.05
N LYS A 308 -2.59 23.38 16.31
CA LYS A 308 -3.03 24.39 15.35
C LYS A 308 -2.03 24.57 14.20
N ARG A 309 -0.73 24.49 14.51
CA ARG A 309 0.38 24.58 13.57
C ARG A 309 1.12 23.25 13.57
N VAL A 310 0.81 22.40 12.60
CA VAL A 310 1.33 21.03 12.51
C VAL A 310 2.36 20.94 11.40
N ALA A 311 3.56 20.49 11.72
CA ALA A 311 4.61 20.22 10.75
C ALA A 311 4.85 18.72 10.61
N VAL A 312 4.73 18.19 9.40
CA VAL A 312 5.04 16.79 9.08
C VAL A 312 6.36 16.71 8.33
N ILE A 313 7.31 15.97 8.89
CA ILE A 313 8.67 15.86 8.35
C ILE A 313 8.76 14.65 7.43
N GLY A 314 8.84 14.89 6.13
CA GLY A 314 8.94 13.83 5.13
C GLY A 314 8.19 14.15 3.85
N GLY A 315 8.36 13.32 2.80
CA GLY A 315 7.76 13.52 1.48
C GLY A 315 7.16 12.22 0.88
N GLY A 316 6.96 11.18 1.70
CA GLY A 316 6.34 9.92 1.29
C GLY A 316 4.81 9.89 1.47
N ASN A 317 4.17 8.78 1.08
CA ASN A 317 2.72 8.61 1.25
C ASN A 317 2.30 8.76 2.72
N THR A 318 3.07 8.21 3.67
CA THR A 318 2.78 8.33 5.10
C THR A 318 2.81 9.78 5.58
N ALA A 319 3.69 10.62 5.01
CA ALA A 319 3.70 12.06 5.31
C ALA A 319 2.46 12.75 4.76
N MET A 320 2.03 12.43 3.53
CA MET A 320 0.79 12.94 2.96
C MET A 320 -0.43 12.51 3.78
N ASP A 321 -0.49 11.25 4.19
CA ASP A 321 -1.54 10.72 5.06
C ASP A 321 -1.60 11.47 6.40
N SER A 322 -0.43 11.71 7.03
CA SER A 322 -0.35 12.40 8.32
C SER A 322 -0.75 13.88 8.22
N VAL A 323 -0.26 14.62 7.23
CA VAL A 323 -0.57 16.04 7.09
C VAL A 323 -2.03 16.29 6.71
N ARG A 324 -2.59 15.45 5.86
CA ARG A 324 -4.01 15.51 5.48
C ARG A 324 -4.92 15.11 6.65
N THR A 325 -4.48 14.18 7.50
CA THR A 325 -5.15 13.84 8.76
C THR A 325 -5.13 15.02 9.72
N ALA A 326 -3.98 15.67 9.92
CA ALA A 326 -3.87 16.85 10.78
C ALA A 326 -4.80 17.99 10.31
N ARG A 327 -4.90 18.20 8.99
CA ARG A 327 -5.85 19.19 8.43
C ARG A 327 -7.30 18.86 8.81
N ARG A 328 -7.70 17.58 8.70
CA ARG A 328 -9.05 17.10 9.08
C ARG A 328 -9.34 17.17 10.57
N LEU A 329 -8.31 17.07 11.41
CA LEU A 329 -8.43 17.21 12.87
C LEU A 329 -8.44 18.69 13.32
N GLY A 330 -8.39 19.64 12.40
CA GLY A 330 -8.59 21.06 12.69
C GLY A 330 -7.31 21.90 12.75
N ALA A 331 -6.19 21.41 12.22
CA ALA A 331 -4.99 22.24 12.08
C ALA A 331 -5.30 23.47 11.22
N GLU A 332 -5.04 24.65 11.77
CA GLU A 332 -5.18 25.94 11.05
C GLU A 332 -4.09 26.05 9.98
N ARG A 333 -2.88 25.58 10.29
CA ARG A 333 -1.73 25.50 9.42
C ARG A 333 -1.15 24.10 9.46
N ALA A 334 -1.21 23.38 8.35
CA ALA A 334 -0.63 22.05 8.18
C ALA A 334 0.47 22.10 7.11
N MET A 335 1.68 21.64 7.43
CA MET A 335 2.88 21.83 6.61
C MET A 335 3.59 20.51 6.36
N ILE A 336 4.00 20.29 5.12
CA ILE A 336 5.04 19.29 4.78
C ILE A 336 6.39 19.99 4.84
N VAL A 337 7.34 19.46 5.61
CA VAL A 337 8.73 19.89 5.62
C VAL A 337 9.58 18.80 4.98
N TYR A 338 10.19 19.11 3.85
CA TYR A 338 10.92 18.13 3.07
C TYR A 338 12.27 18.65 2.58
N ARG A 339 13.32 17.87 2.81
CA ARG A 339 14.71 18.27 2.54
C ARG A 339 15.12 18.34 1.07
N ARG A 340 14.28 17.81 0.16
CA ARG A 340 14.47 17.90 -1.31
C ARG A 340 13.35 18.74 -1.93
N SER A 341 13.34 18.85 -3.26
CA SER A 341 12.25 19.50 -3.97
C SER A 341 11.06 18.56 -4.10
N GLU A 342 9.94 19.09 -4.58
CA GLU A 342 8.71 18.32 -4.79
C GLU A 342 8.90 17.20 -5.81
N GLU A 343 9.73 17.42 -6.85
CA GLU A 343 10.00 16.43 -7.89
C GLU A 343 10.63 15.13 -7.33
N GLU A 344 11.40 15.24 -6.23
CA GLU A 344 12.01 14.09 -5.57
C GLU A 344 11.09 13.42 -4.54
N MET A 345 9.84 13.87 -4.36
CA MET A 345 8.92 13.26 -3.42
C MET A 345 8.55 11.83 -3.86
N PRO A 346 8.71 10.82 -2.98
CA PRO A 346 8.31 9.46 -3.31
C PRO A 346 6.80 9.23 -3.24
N ALA A 347 6.01 10.15 -2.69
CA ALA A 347 4.56 10.05 -2.60
C ALA A 347 3.90 9.88 -3.99
N ARG A 348 2.68 9.33 -4.01
CA ARG A 348 1.82 9.34 -5.20
C ARG A 348 1.52 10.78 -5.62
N LEU A 349 1.53 11.01 -6.93
CA LEU A 349 1.21 12.33 -7.48
C LEU A 349 -0.20 12.80 -7.10
N GLU A 350 -1.17 11.88 -7.06
CA GLU A 350 -2.54 12.14 -6.64
C GLU A 350 -2.61 12.61 -5.19
N GLU A 351 -1.84 11.99 -4.27
CA GLU A 351 -1.84 12.35 -2.86
C GLU A 351 -1.18 13.73 -2.62
N VAL A 352 -0.15 14.07 -3.38
CA VAL A 352 0.47 15.41 -3.37
C VAL A 352 -0.51 16.46 -3.89
N LYS A 353 -1.22 16.17 -4.99
CA LYS A 353 -2.28 17.03 -5.56
C LYS A 353 -3.38 17.27 -4.51
N HIS A 354 -3.90 16.20 -3.91
CA HIS A 354 -4.96 16.30 -2.90
C HIS A 354 -4.53 17.11 -1.67
N ALA A 355 -3.30 16.92 -1.19
CA ALA A 355 -2.78 17.70 -0.06
C ALA A 355 -2.74 19.20 -0.38
N LYS A 356 -2.30 19.58 -1.58
CA LYS A 356 -2.29 20.99 -2.02
C LYS A 356 -3.69 21.58 -2.12
N GLU A 357 -4.62 20.85 -2.73
CA GLU A 357 -6.01 21.28 -2.88
C GLU A 357 -6.70 21.44 -1.51
N GLU A 358 -6.30 20.67 -0.50
CA GLU A 358 -6.78 20.73 0.88
C GLU A 358 -6.09 21.84 1.71
N GLY A 359 -5.23 22.65 1.09
CA GLY A 359 -4.58 23.80 1.71
C GLY A 359 -3.35 23.45 2.57
N VAL A 360 -2.69 22.32 2.30
CA VAL A 360 -1.40 21.98 2.93
C VAL A 360 -0.29 22.82 2.34
N GLU A 361 0.54 23.39 3.20
CA GLU A 361 1.74 24.14 2.79
C GLU A 361 2.92 23.19 2.54
N PHE A 362 3.71 23.47 1.50
CA PHE A 362 4.89 22.66 1.15
C PHE A 362 6.17 23.47 1.36
N MET A 363 6.85 23.21 2.46
CA MET A 363 8.19 23.75 2.77
C MET A 363 9.25 22.76 2.25
N THR A 364 9.48 22.78 0.95
CA THR A 364 10.53 21.98 0.30
C THR A 364 11.91 22.63 0.50
N LEU A 365 12.99 21.86 0.31
CA LEU A 365 14.36 22.31 0.53
C LEU A 365 14.61 22.81 1.95
N HIS A 366 13.94 22.20 2.94
CA HIS A 366 14.12 22.50 4.36
C HIS A 366 14.32 21.20 5.15
N ASN A 367 15.29 21.21 6.05
CA ASN A 367 15.60 20.07 6.93
C ASN A 367 15.62 20.51 8.39
N PRO A 368 14.82 19.90 9.27
CA PRO A 368 14.87 20.19 10.69
C PRO A 368 16.24 19.87 11.29
N ILE A 369 16.72 20.74 12.16
CA ILE A 369 17.98 20.57 12.89
C ILE A 369 17.81 20.62 14.41
N GLU A 370 16.68 21.17 14.90
CA GLU A 370 16.38 21.26 16.32
C GLU A 370 14.89 21.56 16.52
N TYR A 371 14.28 20.98 17.55
CA TYR A 371 12.99 21.39 18.08
C TYR A 371 13.22 22.16 19.38
N ILE A 372 12.47 23.26 19.56
CA ILE A 372 12.58 24.13 20.73
C ILE A 372 11.29 24.00 21.54
N GLY A 373 11.43 23.68 22.82
CA GLY A 373 10.31 23.53 23.74
C GLY A 373 10.01 24.81 24.54
N ASP A 374 8.84 24.81 25.17
CA ASP A 374 8.49 25.77 26.22
C ASP A 374 8.97 25.29 27.61
N GLU A 375 8.67 26.05 28.65
CA GLU A 375 9.02 25.74 30.05
C GLU A 375 8.34 24.47 30.58
N ARG A 376 7.28 24.01 29.90
CA ARG A 376 6.53 22.78 30.24
C ARG A 376 6.98 21.56 29.42
N GLY A 377 8.04 21.71 28.62
CA GLY A 377 8.55 20.64 27.77
C GLY A 377 7.66 20.33 26.56
N ARG A 378 6.84 21.28 26.11
CA ARG A 378 6.05 21.16 24.87
C ARG A 378 6.77 21.85 23.72
N VAL A 379 6.74 21.22 22.53
CA VAL A 379 7.29 21.84 21.32
C VAL A 379 6.54 23.15 21.02
N LYS A 380 7.28 24.18 20.66
CA LYS A 380 6.73 25.49 20.26
C LYS A 380 7.36 26.06 19.00
N GLN A 381 8.59 25.67 18.67
CA GLN A 381 9.30 26.14 17.48
C GLN A 381 10.16 25.01 16.90
N MET A 382 10.49 25.15 15.62
CA MET A 382 11.39 24.27 14.89
C MET A 382 12.41 25.12 14.12
N ARG A 383 13.70 24.77 14.24
CA ARG A 383 14.79 25.36 13.45
C ARG A 383 15.03 24.51 12.21
N LEU A 384 15.08 25.18 11.08
CA LEU A 384 15.19 24.60 9.75
C LEU A 384 16.48 25.07 9.07
N GLN A 385 17.25 24.13 8.57
CA GLN A 385 18.36 24.38 7.64
C GLN A 385 17.79 24.41 6.21
N LYS A 386 18.05 25.51 5.47
CA LYS A 386 17.74 25.56 4.03
C LYS A 386 18.71 24.70 3.23
N MET A 387 18.17 24.03 2.24
CA MET A 387 18.89 23.07 1.42
C MET A 387 18.92 23.51 -0.04
N GLU A 388 19.91 23.02 -0.79
CA GLU A 388 19.93 23.02 -2.24
C GLU A 388 20.08 21.58 -2.76
N LEU A 389 19.91 21.39 -4.06
CA LEU A 389 20.00 20.06 -4.67
C LEU A 389 21.36 19.91 -5.37
N GLY A 390 22.14 18.94 -4.92
CA GLY A 390 23.38 18.50 -5.55
C GLY A 390 23.17 17.37 -6.56
N GLU A 391 24.20 16.57 -6.75
CA GLU A 391 24.19 15.42 -7.68
C GLU A 391 23.17 14.36 -7.27
N ALA A 392 22.72 13.55 -8.26
CA ALA A 392 21.81 12.45 -8.01
C ALA A 392 22.47 11.34 -7.16
N ASP A 393 21.72 10.77 -6.23
CA ASP A 393 22.11 9.59 -5.45
C ASP A 393 21.85 8.29 -6.24
N ALA A 394 22.19 7.14 -5.64
CA ALA A 394 22.00 5.83 -6.24
C ALA A 394 20.50 5.50 -6.57
N SER A 395 19.56 6.22 -6.00
CA SER A 395 18.13 6.12 -6.32
C SER A 395 17.69 7.03 -7.47
N GLY A 396 18.61 7.78 -8.06
CA GLY A 396 18.34 8.76 -9.12
C GLY A 396 17.79 10.11 -8.61
N ARG A 397 17.64 10.29 -7.29
CA ARG A 397 17.15 11.54 -6.68
C ARG A 397 18.31 12.44 -6.30
N ARG A 398 18.21 13.73 -6.55
CA ARG A 398 19.24 14.70 -6.22
C ARG A 398 19.45 14.78 -4.70
N ARG A 399 20.70 14.82 -4.27
CA ARG A 399 21.07 14.90 -2.84
C ARG A 399 20.75 16.26 -2.26
N PRO A 400 20.15 16.33 -1.05
CA PRO A 400 20.00 17.62 -0.37
C PRO A 400 21.36 18.03 0.23
N VAL A 401 21.79 19.26 -0.06
CA VAL A 401 23.03 19.86 0.43
C VAL A 401 22.66 21.08 1.28
N PRO A 402 23.16 21.23 2.53
CA PRO A 402 22.86 22.40 3.34
C PRO A 402 23.51 23.67 2.79
N ILE A 403 22.75 24.77 2.75
CA ILE A 403 23.27 26.09 2.45
C ILE A 403 23.82 26.67 3.74
N GLU A 404 25.13 26.91 3.81
CA GLU A 404 25.80 27.35 5.02
C GLU A 404 25.21 28.67 5.58
N GLY A 405 24.88 28.65 6.87
CA GLY A 405 24.32 29.80 7.59
C GLY A 405 22.85 30.12 7.27
N ALA A 406 22.23 29.45 6.31
CA ALA A 406 20.83 29.68 5.95
C ALA A 406 19.87 28.89 6.86
N ILE A 407 19.63 29.46 8.05
CA ILE A 407 18.75 28.86 9.07
C ILE A 407 17.55 29.78 9.26
N GLU A 408 16.37 29.17 9.37
CA GLU A 408 15.14 29.87 9.79
C GLU A 408 14.45 29.13 10.94
N THR A 409 13.61 29.85 11.67
CA THR A 409 12.83 29.30 12.78
C THR A 409 11.36 29.56 12.52
N ILE A 410 10.55 28.51 12.65
CA ILE A 410 9.10 28.59 12.51
C ILE A 410 8.41 28.15 13.79
N ASP A 411 7.22 28.70 14.04
CA ASP A 411 6.37 28.27 15.14
C ASP A 411 5.61 26.99 14.78
N VAL A 412 5.57 26.03 15.71
CA VAL A 412 4.83 24.79 15.61
C VAL A 412 4.22 24.42 16.96
N ASP A 413 3.10 23.74 16.96
CA ASP A 413 2.44 23.21 18.16
C ASP A 413 2.55 21.67 18.19
N GLU A 414 2.81 21.07 17.04
CA GLU A 414 2.92 19.62 16.85
C GLU A 414 3.87 19.31 15.69
N VAL A 415 4.70 18.29 15.87
CA VAL A 415 5.62 17.79 14.84
C VAL A 415 5.41 16.29 14.68
N ILE A 416 5.16 15.86 13.43
CA ILE A 416 4.97 14.46 13.08
C ILE A 416 6.14 14.01 12.20
N VAL A 417 6.97 13.11 12.74
CA VAL A 417 8.18 12.61 12.05
C VAL A 417 7.83 11.44 11.14
N SER A 418 8.01 11.60 9.84
CA SER A 418 7.68 10.64 8.78
C SER A 418 8.88 10.34 7.86
N VAL A 419 10.01 9.96 8.46
CA VAL A 419 11.30 9.76 7.76
C VAL A 419 11.61 8.27 7.50
N GLY A 420 10.60 7.45 7.51
CA GLY A 420 10.68 6.01 7.24
C GLY A 420 10.57 5.15 8.49
N VAL A 421 10.60 3.85 8.25
CA VAL A 421 10.40 2.80 9.27
C VAL A 421 11.51 1.75 9.17
N SER A 422 11.69 1.01 10.26
CA SER A 422 12.61 -0.13 10.35
C SER A 422 11.87 -1.39 10.79
N PRO A 423 12.34 -2.59 10.41
CA PRO A 423 11.77 -3.85 10.86
C PRO A 423 11.89 -4.05 12.37
N ASN A 424 10.86 -4.67 12.96
CA ASN A 424 10.94 -5.08 14.36
C ASN A 424 11.83 -6.33 14.49
N PRO A 425 12.87 -6.34 15.34
CA PRO A 425 13.78 -7.46 15.49
C PRO A 425 13.20 -8.66 16.26
N LEU A 426 11.93 -8.60 16.68
CA LEU A 426 11.29 -9.63 17.50
C LEU A 426 11.37 -11.02 16.84
N ILE A 427 10.91 -11.15 15.59
CA ILE A 427 10.87 -12.44 14.89
C ILE A 427 12.28 -12.98 14.61
N PRO A 428 13.22 -12.18 14.03
CA PRO A 428 14.59 -12.66 13.87
C PRO A 428 15.25 -13.17 15.15
N ARG A 429 14.99 -12.52 16.28
CA ARG A 429 15.51 -12.95 17.59
C ARG A 429 14.83 -14.20 18.13
N ALA A 430 13.50 -14.30 17.93
CA ALA A 430 12.71 -15.40 18.49
C ALA A 430 12.91 -16.72 17.73
N PHE A 431 13.12 -16.66 16.42
CA PHE A 431 13.23 -17.87 15.60
C PHE A 431 14.64 -18.49 15.59
N GLY A 432 15.66 -17.75 15.93
CA GLY A 432 17.05 -18.23 15.90
C GLY A 432 17.46 -18.75 14.51
N GLY A 433 18.62 -18.36 14.00
CA GLY A 433 19.09 -18.80 12.68
C GLY A 433 18.54 -18.02 11.48
N LEU A 434 17.62 -17.08 11.66
CA LEU A 434 17.27 -16.13 10.60
C LEU A 434 18.39 -15.12 10.37
N GLU A 435 18.90 -15.05 9.15
CA GLU A 435 19.88 -14.05 8.77
C GLU A 435 19.21 -12.69 8.57
N VAL A 436 19.84 -11.62 9.05
CA VAL A 436 19.38 -10.25 8.89
C VAL A 436 20.44 -9.35 8.27
N SER A 437 20.01 -8.42 7.46
CA SER A 437 20.87 -7.40 6.88
C SER A 437 21.31 -6.35 7.93
N LYS A 438 22.25 -5.48 7.56
CA LYS A 438 22.64 -4.33 8.40
C LYS A 438 21.48 -3.39 8.75
N LYS A 439 20.39 -3.43 7.98
CA LYS A 439 19.17 -2.64 8.22
C LYS A 439 18.12 -3.39 9.05
N GLY A 440 18.42 -4.61 9.49
CA GLY A 440 17.50 -5.44 10.28
C GLY A 440 16.42 -6.16 9.46
N THR A 441 16.47 -6.12 8.13
CA THR A 441 15.56 -6.88 7.26
C THR A 441 15.99 -8.34 7.18
N ILE A 442 15.03 -9.28 7.12
CA ILE A 442 15.32 -10.70 6.92
C ILE A 442 15.93 -10.89 5.52
N VAL A 443 17.02 -11.65 5.46
CA VAL A 443 17.67 -12.03 4.20
C VAL A 443 16.95 -13.26 3.63
N VAL A 444 16.55 -13.17 2.37
CA VAL A 444 15.86 -14.23 1.63
C VAL A 444 16.44 -14.37 0.22
N GLU A 445 16.24 -15.52 -0.39
CA GLU A 445 16.47 -15.71 -1.82
C GLU A 445 15.41 -14.92 -2.62
N GLU A 446 15.84 -14.11 -3.58
CA GLU A 446 14.95 -13.14 -4.26
C GLU A 446 13.80 -13.80 -5.06
N ASP A 447 14.05 -14.98 -5.64
CA ASP A 447 13.08 -15.66 -6.49
C ASP A 447 12.08 -16.52 -5.71
N SER A 448 12.48 -17.08 -4.58
CA SER A 448 11.68 -17.99 -3.74
C SER A 448 11.14 -17.33 -2.47
N MET A 449 11.72 -16.21 -2.03
CA MET A 449 11.47 -15.59 -0.73
C MET A 449 11.79 -16.49 0.47
N ARG A 450 12.60 -17.55 0.27
CA ARG A 450 13.03 -18.52 1.29
C ARG A 450 14.16 -17.95 2.13
N SER A 451 14.09 -18.13 3.43
CA SER A 451 15.14 -17.71 4.37
C SER A 451 16.21 -18.80 4.57
N ALA A 452 17.21 -18.52 5.39
CA ALA A 452 18.21 -19.51 5.82
C ALA A 452 17.59 -20.70 6.59
N LEU A 453 16.44 -20.52 7.23
CA LEU A 453 15.62 -21.59 7.80
C LEU A 453 14.74 -22.19 6.70
N GLY A 454 14.96 -23.46 6.36
CA GLY A 454 14.40 -24.09 5.17
C GLY A 454 12.88 -24.12 5.05
N ASP A 455 12.15 -24.07 6.14
CA ASP A 455 10.68 -24.03 6.22
C ASP A 455 10.12 -22.63 6.47
N VAL A 456 10.98 -21.61 6.61
CA VAL A 456 10.60 -20.21 6.85
C VAL A 456 10.84 -19.38 5.60
N TYR A 457 9.79 -18.74 5.14
CA TYR A 457 9.78 -17.75 4.06
C TYR A 457 9.44 -16.39 4.62
N ALA A 458 9.85 -15.31 3.98
CA ALA A 458 9.51 -13.97 4.42
C ALA A 458 9.24 -13.03 3.24
N GLY A 459 8.40 -12.02 3.44
CA GLY A 459 8.10 -11.05 2.39
C GLY A 459 7.44 -9.77 2.91
N GLY A 460 7.36 -8.77 2.05
CA GLY A 460 6.92 -7.43 2.39
C GLY A 460 7.98 -6.62 3.13
N ASP A 461 7.56 -5.67 3.96
CA ASP A 461 8.48 -4.69 4.55
C ASP A 461 9.50 -5.29 5.52
N ILE A 462 9.25 -6.46 6.09
CA ILE A 462 10.24 -7.18 6.91
C ILE A 462 11.48 -7.59 6.08
N VAL A 463 11.33 -7.72 4.77
CA VAL A 463 12.40 -8.02 3.81
C VAL A 463 12.86 -6.76 3.09
N ARG A 464 11.94 -5.91 2.63
CA ARG A 464 12.23 -4.75 1.77
C ARG A 464 12.55 -3.47 2.54
N GLY A 465 12.15 -3.36 3.82
CA GLY A 465 12.36 -2.18 4.67
C GLY A 465 11.33 -1.09 4.46
N GLY A 466 10.30 -1.20 3.83
CA GLY A 466 9.26 -0.20 3.52
C GLY A 466 9.08 -0.06 2.02
N ALA A 467 7.94 -0.56 1.55
CA ALA A 467 7.62 -0.64 0.13
C ALA A 467 6.14 -0.29 -0.11
N THR A 468 5.60 -0.73 -1.23
CA THR A 468 4.18 -0.55 -1.55
C THR A 468 3.37 -1.80 -1.22
N VAL A 469 2.06 -1.62 -1.00
CA VAL A 469 1.11 -2.71 -0.78
C VAL A 469 1.26 -3.82 -1.82
N ILE A 470 1.29 -3.45 -3.10
CA ILE A 470 1.35 -4.42 -4.20
C ILE A 470 2.70 -5.16 -4.30
N LEU A 471 3.82 -4.51 -3.95
CA LEU A 471 5.13 -5.17 -3.89
C LEU A 471 5.14 -6.22 -2.76
N ALA A 472 4.60 -5.87 -1.61
CA ALA A 472 4.46 -6.81 -0.50
C ALA A 472 3.56 -8.01 -0.89
N MET A 473 2.46 -7.77 -1.60
CA MET A 473 1.61 -8.83 -2.15
C MET A 473 2.37 -9.71 -3.14
N GLY A 474 3.20 -9.13 -3.99
CA GLY A 474 4.05 -9.85 -4.95
C GLY A 474 5.01 -10.81 -4.26
N ASP A 475 5.62 -10.40 -3.13
CA ASP A 475 6.47 -11.27 -2.31
C ASP A 475 5.67 -12.44 -1.73
N GLY A 476 4.46 -12.18 -1.21
CA GLY A 476 3.56 -13.22 -0.72
C GLY A 476 3.24 -14.27 -1.79
N ARG A 477 2.99 -13.84 -3.03
CA ARG A 477 2.73 -14.75 -4.16
C ARG A 477 3.95 -15.60 -4.53
N LYS A 478 5.15 -14.98 -4.60
CA LYS A 478 6.40 -15.71 -4.85
C LYS A 478 6.65 -16.77 -3.79
N ALA A 479 6.53 -16.38 -2.52
CA ALA A 479 6.70 -17.29 -1.38
C ALA A 479 5.68 -18.44 -1.42
N ALA A 480 4.41 -18.15 -1.73
CA ALA A 480 3.37 -19.18 -1.82
C ALA A 480 3.66 -20.20 -2.95
N ALA A 481 4.15 -19.75 -4.10
CA ALA A 481 4.51 -20.64 -5.20
C ALA A 481 5.73 -21.51 -4.85
N ALA A 482 6.75 -20.93 -4.21
CA ALA A 482 7.95 -21.65 -3.82
C ALA A 482 7.66 -22.66 -2.69
N MET A 483 6.92 -22.25 -1.65
CA MET A 483 6.56 -23.15 -0.55
C MET A 483 5.67 -24.31 -1.03
N ASP A 484 4.73 -24.06 -1.96
CA ASP A 484 3.90 -25.12 -2.56
C ASP A 484 4.77 -26.13 -3.32
N ALA A 485 5.75 -25.67 -4.08
CA ALA A 485 6.67 -26.54 -4.79
C ALA A 485 7.52 -27.39 -3.81
N ASP A 486 8.05 -26.79 -2.75
CA ASP A 486 8.87 -27.48 -1.75
C ASP A 486 8.06 -28.51 -0.93
N LEU A 487 6.77 -28.23 -0.65
CA LEU A 487 5.92 -29.14 0.14
C LEU A 487 5.30 -30.28 -0.67
N ARG A 488 5.26 -30.16 -1.99
CA ARG A 488 4.78 -31.26 -2.89
C ARG A 488 5.89 -32.20 -3.33
N GLY A 489 7.17 -31.80 -3.20
CA GLY A 489 8.38 -32.58 -3.54
C GLY A 489 8.65 -32.57 -5.01
#